data_61676d79d6cf9db8cd8484edd1c08f4f
#
_entry.id   61676d79d6cf9db8cd8484edd1c08f4f
#
_cell.length_a   1.000
_cell.length_b   1.000
_cell.length_c   1.000
_cell.angle_alpha   90.00
_cell.angle_beta   90.00
_cell.angle_gamma   90.00
#
_symmetry.space_group_name_H-M   'P 1'
#
loop_
_entity.id
_entity.type
_entity.pdbx_description
1 polymer ?
#
loop_
_entity_poly.entity_id
_entity_poly.type
_entity_poly.pdbx_seq_one_letter_code
_entity_poly.pdbx_strand_id
1 'polypeptide(L)'
;MMRNAIIPFALVLAFALSGCSGSKTSEKAAAQAAAYEPESVHAVNGRQGVCVEGDYYWVSGSTTLTKYDRDWNVVAENTDPFKGYTLEVNHIGDIDVYNNELYLGVEYFMDGEGKNIQVAVYDGDTLELKRVFPFRADTGQLECSGIAVDPDSGTVYMSSWIDDESSSYLYMYDLDTGDYKGKLQMQPAPKWLQGVAYHDGNLYVTSDDGDADDDAPDHMYRVDPATGEVTLEKTFDDVTRQGEIEGLTFDGARGQFLLLYNRGARIIAGMPSGFYDGYDEEIHEVFVYHIK
;
A
#
# COMPACT_ATOMS: atom_id res chain seq x y z
N MET A 1 61.94 -28.10 -63.79
CA MET A 1 61.97 -27.07 -64.90
C MET A 1 60.81 -26.14 -64.72
N MET A 2 61.06 -24.90 -64.24
CA MET A 2 60.64 -23.65 -64.81
C MET A 2 59.13 -23.50 -65.09
N ARG A 3 58.42 -22.46 -64.69
CA ARG A 3 58.74 -20.99 -64.75
C ARG A 3 57.78 -20.27 -63.87
N ASN A 4 58.28 -19.21 -63.18
CA ASN A 4 57.53 -18.18 -62.49
C ASN A 4 56.64 -17.38 -63.45
N ALA A 5 55.44 -17.05 -63.03
CA ALA A 5 54.69 -15.95 -63.61
C ALA A 5 54.14 -15.05 -62.50
N ILE A 6 54.60 -13.83 -62.45
CA ILE A 6 54.25 -12.73 -61.60
C ILE A 6 53.04 -12.06 -62.24
N ILE A 7 51.95 -11.88 -61.51
CA ILE A 7 50.78 -11.06 -61.86
C ILE A 7 50.61 -9.95 -60.82
N PRO A 8 50.42 -8.70 -61.20
CA PRO A 8 50.44 -7.58 -60.26
C PRO A 8 49.12 -7.40 -59.53
N PHE A 9 49.23 -7.05 -58.30
CA PHE A 9 48.13 -6.68 -57.42
C PHE A 9 47.62 -5.27 -57.81
N ALA A 10 46.34 -5.20 -58.24
CA ALA A 10 45.64 -3.96 -58.36
C ALA A 10 44.91 -3.68 -57.01
N LEU A 11 45.30 -2.58 -56.36
CA LEU A 11 44.71 -2.09 -55.11
C LEU A 11 43.40 -1.37 -55.46
N VAL A 12 42.26 -1.95 -55.12
CA VAL A 12 40.95 -1.31 -55.14
C VAL A 12 40.66 -0.74 -53.77
N LEU A 13 40.70 0.57 -53.64
CA LEU A 13 40.26 1.28 -52.43
C LEU A 13 38.71 1.29 -52.42
N ALA A 14 38.10 0.49 -51.55
CA ALA A 14 36.70 0.60 -51.26
C ALA A 14 36.48 1.58 -50.08
N PHE A 15 35.88 2.72 -50.34
CA PHE A 15 35.38 3.63 -49.30
C PHE A 15 34.16 3.00 -48.66
N ALA A 16 34.31 2.50 -47.42
CA ALA A 16 33.19 2.12 -46.59
C ALA A 16 32.61 3.39 -45.93
N LEU A 17 31.40 3.80 -46.35
CA LEU A 17 30.59 4.76 -45.66
C LEU A 17 30.03 4.10 -44.38
N SER A 18 30.63 4.39 -43.24
CA SER A 18 30.08 4.04 -41.93
C SER A 18 28.87 4.89 -41.65
N GLY A 19 27.68 4.35 -41.89
CA GLY A 19 26.45 4.91 -41.38
C GLY A 19 26.39 4.70 -39.86
N CYS A 20 26.60 5.74 -39.07
CA CYS A 20 26.26 5.76 -37.67
C CYS A 20 24.73 5.70 -37.54
N SER A 21 24.19 4.50 -37.31
CA SER A 21 22.85 4.34 -36.73
C SER A 21 22.95 4.69 -35.25
N GLY A 22 22.62 5.94 -34.92
CA GLY A 22 22.45 6.36 -33.55
C GLY A 22 21.31 5.54 -32.91
N SER A 23 21.66 4.56 -32.09
CA SER A 23 20.77 3.95 -31.12
C SER A 23 20.35 5.06 -30.18
N LYS A 24 19.11 5.55 -30.33
CA LYS A 24 18.44 6.33 -29.29
C LYS A 24 18.08 5.36 -28.17
N THR A 25 19.01 5.14 -27.26
CA THR A 25 18.66 4.71 -25.90
C THR A 25 17.79 5.82 -25.33
N SER A 26 16.48 5.55 -25.20
CA SER A 26 15.64 6.38 -24.37
C SER A 26 16.14 6.19 -22.93
N GLU A 27 16.91 7.14 -22.44
CA GLU A 27 17.09 7.32 -21.02
C GLU A 27 15.68 7.60 -20.48
N LYS A 28 15.06 6.57 -19.88
CA LYS A 28 13.90 6.75 -19.00
C LYS A 28 14.45 7.64 -17.88
N ALA A 29 14.09 8.92 -17.88
CA ALA A 29 14.46 9.83 -16.81
C ALA A 29 14.00 9.15 -15.50
N ALA A 30 14.94 8.87 -14.61
CA ALA A 30 14.58 8.42 -13.28
C ALA A 30 13.64 9.49 -12.70
N ALA A 31 12.39 9.11 -12.42
CA ALA A 31 11.47 10.01 -11.76
C ALA A 31 12.14 10.42 -10.45
N GLN A 32 12.25 11.72 -10.23
CA GLN A 32 12.80 12.23 -8.98
C GLN A 32 11.82 11.79 -7.89
N ALA A 33 12.31 11.08 -6.86
CA ALA A 33 11.47 10.69 -5.74
C ALA A 33 10.79 11.93 -5.16
N ALA A 34 9.50 11.83 -4.86
CA ALA A 34 8.77 12.93 -4.24
C ALA A 34 9.40 13.27 -2.88
N ALA A 35 9.52 14.55 -2.58
CA ALA A 35 9.98 14.96 -1.26
C ALA A 35 8.77 15.09 -0.33
N TYR A 36 8.78 14.33 0.77
CA TYR A 36 7.74 14.33 1.80
C TYR A 36 8.24 15.13 3.01
N GLU A 37 7.64 16.30 3.27
CA GLU A 37 8.01 17.14 4.41
C GLU A 37 6.97 17.00 5.52
N PRO A 38 7.37 16.62 6.76
CA PRO A 38 6.45 16.57 7.89
C PRO A 38 5.75 17.91 8.11
N GLU A 39 4.41 17.89 8.22
CA GLU A 39 3.57 19.07 8.42
C GLU A 39 2.94 19.08 9.82
N SER A 40 2.28 17.99 10.19
CA SER A 40 1.59 17.87 11.48
C SER A 40 1.41 16.41 11.90
N VAL A 41 1.07 16.20 13.18
CA VAL A 41 0.74 14.90 13.75
C VAL A 41 -0.53 15.04 14.58
N HIS A 42 -1.47 14.11 14.42
CA HIS A 42 -2.78 14.14 15.05
C HIS A 42 -3.10 12.81 15.71
N ALA A 43 -3.46 12.85 17.00
CA ALA A 43 -3.96 11.66 17.71
C ALA A 43 -5.34 11.26 17.16
N VAL A 44 -5.56 9.97 16.95
CA VAL A 44 -6.78 9.43 16.34
C VAL A 44 -7.31 8.20 17.09
N ASN A 45 -8.60 7.87 16.86
CA ASN A 45 -9.24 6.66 17.36
C ASN A 45 -9.19 5.58 16.27
N GLY A 46 -8.16 4.76 16.28
CA GLY A 46 -8.00 3.67 15.33
C GLY A 46 -6.54 3.40 14.99
N ARG A 47 -6.24 2.16 14.66
CA ARG A 47 -4.87 1.69 14.53
C ARG A 47 -4.57 0.95 13.22
N GLN A 48 -5.50 0.91 12.25
CA GLN A 48 -5.31 0.09 11.05
C GLN A 48 -5.13 0.91 9.77
N GLY A 49 -6.02 1.84 9.48
CA GLY A 49 -5.95 2.58 8.24
C GLY A 49 -6.48 3.99 8.32
N VAL A 50 -6.11 4.81 7.36
CA VAL A 50 -6.57 6.18 7.18
C VAL A 50 -6.89 6.45 5.72
N CYS A 51 -8.03 7.10 5.45
CA CYS A 51 -8.36 7.59 4.12
C CYS A 51 -8.96 8.99 4.14
N VAL A 52 -9.01 9.63 2.98
CA VAL A 52 -9.44 11.02 2.84
C VAL A 52 -10.22 11.27 1.56
N GLU A 53 -11.38 11.92 1.67
CA GLU A 53 -12.14 12.43 0.52
C GLU A 53 -12.85 13.74 0.89
N GLY A 54 -12.80 14.74 0.01
CA GLY A 54 -13.46 16.02 0.23
C GLY A 54 -13.00 16.72 1.49
N ASP A 55 -13.89 16.93 2.46
CA ASP A 55 -13.63 17.63 3.71
C ASP A 55 -13.54 16.70 4.93
N TYR A 56 -13.35 15.39 4.72
CA TYR A 56 -13.35 14.43 5.81
C TYR A 56 -12.18 13.46 5.72
N TYR A 57 -11.79 12.97 6.90
CA TYR A 57 -10.92 11.82 7.08
C TYR A 57 -11.70 10.68 7.72
N TRP A 58 -11.32 9.44 7.41
CA TRP A 58 -11.80 8.26 8.11
C TRP A 58 -10.61 7.45 8.60
N VAL A 59 -10.75 6.90 9.79
CA VAL A 59 -9.74 6.04 10.40
C VAL A 59 -10.41 4.74 10.83
N SER A 60 -9.80 3.61 10.48
CA SER A 60 -10.20 2.29 10.97
C SER A 60 -9.37 1.87 12.16
N GLY A 61 -10.05 1.35 13.17
CA GLY A 61 -9.44 0.49 14.17
C GLY A 61 -9.78 -0.96 13.86
N SER A 62 -9.19 -1.91 14.56
CA SER A 62 -9.48 -3.34 14.35
C SER A 62 -10.97 -3.67 14.48
N THR A 63 -11.73 -2.87 15.25
CA THR A 63 -13.16 -3.08 15.54
C THR A 63 -13.99 -1.80 15.54
N THR A 64 -13.46 -0.71 14.98
CA THR A 64 -14.12 0.60 14.99
C THR A 64 -13.90 1.35 13.68
N LEU A 65 -14.81 2.28 13.37
CA LEU A 65 -14.65 3.26 12.29
C LEU A 65 -14.90 4.64 12.86
N THR A 66 -14.02 5.60 12.58
CA THR A 66 -14.15 6.98 13.05
C THR A 66 -14.02 7.96 11.90
N LYS A 67 -14.97 8.88 11.76
CA LYS A 67 -14.96 9.97 10.79
C LYS A 67 -14.53 11.26 11.48
N TYR A 68 -13.62 12.00 10.87
CA TYR A 68 -13.11 13.30 11.34
C TYR A 68 -13.40 14.40 10.33
N ASP A 69 -13.59 15.64 10.83
CA ASP A 69 -13.49 16.84 10.01
C ASP A 69 -12.02 17.24 9.76
N ARG A 70 -11.80 18.34 9.04
CA ARG A 70 -10.45 18.82 8.69
C ARG A 70 -9.66 19.38 9.87
N ASP A 71 -10.32 19.64 10.98
CA ASP A 71 -9.69 20.07 12.24
C ASP A 71 -9.44 18.88 13.19
N TRP A 72 -9.64 17.64 12.68
CA TRP A 72 -9.51 16.37 13.42
C TRP A 72 -10.51 16.23 14.58
N ASN A 73 -11.65 16.90 14.51
CA ASN A 73 -12.74 16.64 15.44
C ASN A 73 -13.53 15.41 14.96
N VAL A 74 -13.91 14.54 15.90
CA VAL A 74 -14.76 13.39 15.61
C VAL A 74 -16.16 13.88 15.18
N VAL A 75 -16.59 13.46 14.00
CA VAL A 75 -17.91 13.77 13.42
C VAL A 75 -18.88 12.60 13.59
N ALA A 76 -18.38 11.39 13.41
CA ALA A 76 -19.15 10.15 13.58
C ALA A 76 -18.23 9.00 14.00
N GLU A 77 -18.80 8.02 14.67
CA GLU A 77 -18.09 6.81 15.10
C GLU A 77 -19.05 5.60 15.01
N ASN A 78 -18.51 4.46 14.54
CA ASN A 78 -19.17 3.16 14.59
C ASN A 78 -18.31 2.21 15.41
N THR A 79 -18.80 1.82 16.59
CA THR A 79 -18.13 0.89 17.53
C THR A 79 -18.67 -0.54 17.45
N ASP A 80 -19.58 -0.83 16.51
CA ASP A 80 -20.15 -2.16 16.23
C ASP A 80 -20.21 -2.40 14.71
N PRO A 81 -19.05 -2.34 14.01
CA PRO A 81 -19.04 -2.37 12.54
C PRO A 81 -19.41 -3.74 11.97
N PHE A 82 -19.33 -4.82 12.74
CA PHE A 82 -19.54 -6.18 12.24
C PHE A 82 -21.00 -6.64 12.18
N LYS A 83 -21.93 -5.74 12.43
CA LYS A 83 -23.36 -6.04 12.33
C LYS A 83 -23.77 -6.24 10.87
N GLY A 84 -24.41 -7.37 10.57
CA GLY A 84 -24.99 -7.66 9.25
C GLY A 84 -24.16 -8.58 8.36
N TYR A 85 -22.99 -9.01 8.80
CA TYR A 85 -22.19 -10.00 8.06
C TYR A 85 -22.82 -11.40 8.11
N THR A 86 -22.68 -12.13 7.00
CA THR A 86 -23.09 -13.54 6.91
C THR A 86 -21.99 -14.51 7.30
N LEU A 87 -20.73 -14.12 7.07
CA LEU A 87 -19.56 -14.83 7.58
C LEU A 87 -19.07 -14.14 8.84
N GLU A 88 -18.55 -14.91 9.78
CA GLU A 88 -17.96 -14.38 11.02
C GLU A 88 -16.71 -13.56 10.69
N VAL A 89 -16.65 -12.34 11.20
CA VAL A 89 -15.52 -11.41 11.11
C VAL A 89 -15.33 -10.74 12.47
N ASN A 90 -14.10 -10.38 12.80
CA ASN A 90 -13.76 -9.72 14.07
C ASN A 90 -12.66 -8.68 13.93
N HIS A 91 -12.16 -8.48 12.69
CA HIS A 91 -11.04 -7.60 12.43
C HIS A 91 -11.27 -6.80 11.14
N ILE A 92 -10.94 -5.53 11.19
CA ILE A 92 -10.80 -4.62 10.06
C ILE A 92 -9.31 -4.34 9.91
N GLY A 93 -8.80 -4.45 8.70
CA GLY A 93 -7.48 -3.95 8.32
C GLY A 93 -7.55 -2.48 7.88
N ASP A 94 -6.84 -2.15 6.82
CA ASP A 94 -6.81 -0.82 6.24
C ASP A 94 -8.17 -0.38 5.63
N ILE A 95 -8.28 0.89 5.28
CA ILE A 95 -9.49 1.54 4.76
C ILE A 95 -9.15 2.47 3.60
N ASP A 96 -9.95 2.47 2.55
CA ASP A 96 -9.92 3.48 1.50
C ASP A 96 -11.31 4.04 1.21
N VAL A 97 -11.40 5.16 0.51
CA VAL A 97 -12.67 5.85 0.21
C VAL A 97 -12.77 6.22 -1.27
N TYR A 98 -13.91 5.94 -1.85
CA TYR A 98 -14.26 6.38 -3.20
C TYR A 98 -15.75 6.68 -3.33
N ASN A 99 -16.11 7.89 -3.80
CA ASN A 99 -17.49 8.36 -3.94
C ASN A 99 -18.31 8.26 -2.65
N ASN A 100 -17.74 8.66 -1.51
CA ASN A 100 -18.34 8.56 -0.18
C ASN A 100 -18.73 7.12 0.22
N GLU A 101 -18.10 6.11 -0.38
CA GLU A 101 -18.13 4.72 0.04
C GLU A 101 -16.77 4.33 0.63
N LEU A 102 -16.78 3.73 1.81
CA LEU A 102 -15.57 3.23 2.47
C LEU A 102 -15.37 1.77 2.09
N TYR A 103 -14.20 1.44 1.62
CA TYR A 103 -13.78 0.09 1.28
C TYR A 103 -12.83 -0.41 2.36
N LEU A 104 -13.16 -1.54 2.97
CA LEU A 104 -12.41 -2.12 4.08
C LEU A 104 -12.02 -3.57 3.76
N GLY A 105 -10.78 -3.93 4.08
CA GLY A 105 -10.44 -5.33 4.28
C GLY A 105 -11.02 -5.83 5.60
N VAL A 106 -11.78 -6.92 5.58
CA VAL A 106 -12.35 -7.50 6.79
C VAL A 106 -12.12 -9.00 6.84
N GLU A 107 -11.92 -9.52 8.05
CA GLU A 107 -11.64 -10.94 8.25
C GLU A 107 -12.00 -11.42 9.66
N TYR A 108 -11.96 -12.72 9.87
CA TYR A 108 -11.85 -13.31 11.19
C TYR A 108 -10.37 -13.59 11.46
N PHE A 109 -9.76 -12.77 12.30
CA PHE A 109 -8.34 -12.87 12.68
C PHE A 109 -8.19 -13.47 14.06
N MET A 110 -7.31 -14.48 14.18
CA MET A 110 -7.01 -15.15 15.45
C MET A 110 -5.60 -15.74 15.41
N ASP A 111 -4.80 -15.40 16.41
CA ASP A 111 -3.46 -15.95 16.61
C ASP A 111 -2.54 -15.86 15.37
N GLY A 112 -2.62 -14.75 14.62
CA GLY A 112 -1.82 -14.50 13.43
C GLY A 112 -2.38 -15.14 12.15
N GLU A 113 -3.61 -15.68 12.15
CA GLU A 113 -4.25 -16.29 10.99
C GLU A 113 -5.56 -15.59 10.64
N GLY A 114 -5.72 -15.22 9.36
CA GLY A 114 -6.94 -14.65 8.81
C GLY A 114 -7.84 -15.71 8.17
N LYS A 115 -9.16 -15.54 8.31
CA LYS A 115 -10.21 -16.36 7.67
C LYS A 115 -11.35 -15.46 7.22
N ASN A 116 -12.16 -15.96 6.27
CA ASN A 116 -13.33 -15.24 5.79
C ASN A 116 -12.99 -13.85 5.22
N ILE A 117 -11.82 -13.72 4.60
CA ILE A 117 -11.29 -12.46 4.08
C ILE A 117 -12.22 -11.91 3.01
N GLN A 118 -12.68 -10.68 3.16
CA GLN A 118 -13.63 -10.04 2.27
C GLN A 118 -13.35 -8.55 2.13
N VAL A 119 -13.76 -7.96 1.01
CA VAL A 119 -13.93 -6.52 0.91
C VAL A 119 -15.33 -6.16 1.40
N ALA A 120 -15.43 -5.26 2.33
CA ALA A 120 -16.68 -4.69 2.80
C ALA A 120 -16.81 -3.23 2.40
N VAL A 121 -18.02 -2.80 2.06
CA VAL A 121 -18.31 -1.43 1.65
C VAL A 121 -19.29 -0.80 2.63
N TYR A 122 -18.92 0.35 3.19
CA TYR A 122 -19.70 1.11 4.15
C TYR A 122 -20.09 2.47 3.56
N ASP A 123 -21.12 3.04 4.11
CA ASP A 123 -21.50 4.41 3.80
C ASP A 123 -20.61 5.41 4.54
N GLY A 124 -20.00 6.34 3.84
CA GLY A 124 -19.04 7.30 4.41
C GLY A 124 -19.66 8.34 5.35
N ASP A 125 -20.98 8.51 5.36
CA ASP A 125 -21.66 9.44 6.27
C ASP A 125 -22.17 8.75 7.51
N THR A 126 -22.81 7.58 7.35
CA THR A 126 -23.44 6.85 8.46
C THR A 126 -22.52 5.82 9.09
N LEU A 127 -21.45 5.44 8.41
CA LEU A 127 -20.53 4.37 8.77
C LEU A 127 -21.22 3.00 8.91
N GLU A 128 -22.35 2.81 8.23
CA GLU A 128 -23.12 1.55 8.24
C GLU A 128 -22.72 0.68 7.04
N LEU A 129 -22.73 -0.65 7.26
CA LEU A 129 -22.45 -1.64 6.21
C LEU A 129 -23.49 -1.54 5.09
N LYS A 130 -23.03 -1.35 3.84
CA LYS A 130 -23.87 -1.33 2.63
C LYS A 130 -23.88 -2.68 1.92
N ARG A 131 -22.70 -3.25 1.70
CA ARG A 131 -22.52 -4.53 1.00
C ARG A 131 -21.18 -5.15 1.35
N VAL A 132 -21.08 -6.45 1.08
CA VAL A 132 -19.82 -7.22 1.15
C VAL A 132 -19.61 -7.85 -0.21
N PHE A 133 -18.38 -7.86 -0.71
CA PHE A 133 -18.03 -8.52 -1.98
C PHE A 133 -18.21 -10.03 -1.86
N PRO A 134 -18.48 -10.75 -2.97
CA PRO A 134 -18.61 -12.21 -2.94
C PRO A 134 -17.36 -12.89 -2.37
N PHE A 135 -17.53 -13.66 -1.30
CA PHE A 135 -16.43 -14.38 -0.67
C PHE A 135 -15.80 -15.41 -1.62
N ARG A 136 -14.47 -15.47 -1.64
CA ARG A 136 -13.68 -16.38 -2.47
C ARG A 136 -12.60 -17.07 -1.63
N ALA A 137 -12.81 -18.35 -1.36
CA ALA A 137 -11.85 -19.18 -0.62
C ALA A 137 -10.61 -19.59 -1.44
N ASP A 138 -10.64 -19.41 -2.76
CA ASP A 138 -9.64 -19.91 -3.69
C ASP A 138 -8.63 -18.86 -4.19
N THR A 139 -8.60 -17.66 -3.58
CA THR A 139 -7.66 -16.59 -3.94
C THR A 139 -6.23 -16.90 -3.52
N GLY A 140 -6.06 -17.67 -2.45
CA GLY A 140 -4.78 -17.91 -1.77
C GLY A 140 -4.34 -16.75 -0.86
N GLN A 141 -5.23 -15.76 -0.62
CA GLN A 141 -5.01 -14.70 0.37
C GLN A 141 -5.20 -15.27 1.78
N LEU A 142 -4.28 -14.95 2.70
CA LEU A 142 -4.27 -15.50 4.05
C LEU A 142 -4.59 -14.47 5.15
N GLU A 143 -4.66 -13.19 4.76
CA GLU A 143 -4.95 -12.07 5.67
C GLU A 143 -5.28 -10.82 4.84
N CYS A 144 -5.79 -9.74 5.45
CA CYS A 144 -6.12 -8.48 4.78
C CYS A 144 -5.55 -7.27 5.53
N SER A 145 -4.26 -6.95 5.33
CA SER A 145 -3.61 -5.79 5.94
C SER A 145 -3.97 -4.48 5.23
N GLY A 146 -3.80 -4.40 3.93
CA GLY A 146 -4.00 -3.16 3.18
C GLY A 146 -5.11 -3.23 2.13
N ILE A 147 -5.71 -2.09 1.80
CA ILE A 147 -6.72 -1.97 0.75
C ILE A 147 -6.60 -0.64 0.00
N ALA A 148 -6.78 -0.65 -1.32
CA ALA A 148 -6.85 0.55 -2.15
C ALA A 148 -7.91 0.42 -3.24
N VAL A 149 -8.54 1.53 -3.57
CA VAL A 149 -9.43 1.67 -4.73
C VAL A 149 -8.69 2.40 -5.85
N ASP A 150 -8.59 1.74 -6.99
CA ASP A 150 -8.14 2.35 -8.25
C ASP A 150 -9.37 2.59 -9.14
N PRO A 151 -9.89 3.83 -9.17
CA PRO A 151 -11.05 4.17 -9.97
C PRO A 151 -10.74 4.20 -11.47
N ASP A 152 -9.49 4.36 -11.87
CA ASP A 152 -9.09 4.46 -13.27
C ASP A 152 -9.21 3.10 -13.98
N SER A 153 -8.85 2.02 -13.28
CA SER A 153 -9.00 0.65 -13.79
C SER A 153 -10.26 -0.07 -13.27
N GLY A 154 -11.02 0.55 -12.35
CA GLY A 154 -12.17 -0.06 -11.69
C GLY A 154 -11.73 -1.28 -10.86
N THR A 155 -10.68 -1.15 -10.07
CA THR A 155 -10.11 -2.26 -9.30
C THR A 155 -9.95 -1.90 -7.83
N VAL A 156 -10.32 -2.82 -6.96
CA VAL A 156 -9.95 -2.80 -5.53
C VAL A 156 -8.80 -3.76 -5.33
N TYR A 157 -7.73 -3.28 -4.72
CA TYR A 157 -6.55 -4.07 -4.36
C TYR A 157 -6.56 -4.37 -2.86
N MET A 158 -6.16 -5.57 -2.48
CA MET A 158 -5.91 -5.95 -1.09
C MET A 158 -4.53 -6.58 -0.97
N SER A 159 -3.82 -6.30 0.12
CA SER A 159 -2.59 -6.98 0.50
C SER A 159 -2.83 -8.08 1.51
N SER A 160 -1.79 -8.83 1.79
CA SER A 160 -1.71 -9.81 2.88
C SER A 160 -0.37 -9.62 3.58
N TRP A 161 -0.40 -9.59 4.91
CA TRP A 161 0.79 -9.46 5.74
C TRP A 161 1.49 -10.81 5.96
N ILE A 162 0.71 -11.90 5.98
CA ILE A 162 1.15 -13.25 6.33
C ILE A 162 1.68 -14.01 5.12
N ASP A 163 2.75 -14.82 5.37
CA ASP A 163 3.35 -15.77 4.44
C ASP A 163 4.10 -15.12 3.26
N ASP A 164 5.28 -15.63 2.97
CA ASP A 164 6.13 -15.14 1.87
C ASP A 164 5.46 -15.30 0.48
N GLU A 165 4.54 -16.24 0.29
CA GLU A 165 3.79 -16.37 -0.94
C GLU A 165 2.58 -15.43 -0.96
N SER A 166 1.72 -15.45 0.07
CA SER A 166 0.52 -14.63 0.13
C SER A 166 0.83 -13.14 0.12
N SER A 167 1.84 -12.71 0.88
CA SER A 167 2.27 -11.31 0.95
C SER A 167 3.01 -10.81 -0.29
N SER A 168 3.36 -11.68 -1.23
CA SER A 168 4.01 -11.27 -2.48
C SER A 168 3.04 -10.77 -3.55
N TYR A 169 1.73 -10.77 -3.27
CA TYR A 169 0.70 -10.38 -4.23
C TYR A 169 -0.21 -9.27 -3.69
N LEU A 170 -0.71 -8.43 -4.62
CA LEU A 170 -1.90 -7.63 -4.41
C LEU A 170 -3.08 -8.33 -5.09
N TYR A 171 -4.12 -8.64 -4.31
CA TYR A 171 -5.31 -9.35 -4.75
C TYR A 171 -6.30 -8.35 -5.33
N MET A 172 -6.81 -8.62 -6.53
CA MET A 172 -7.59 -7.68 -7.32
C MET A 172 -9.06 -8.10 -7.40
N TYR A 173 -9.94 -7.15 -7.14
CA TYR A 173 -11.38 -7.31 -7.24
C TYR A 173 -11.97 -6.22 -8.14
N ASP A 174 -13.04 -6.54 -8.84
CA ASP A 174 -13.77 -5.56 -9.63
C ASP A 174 -14.53 -4.60 -8.70
N LEU A 175 -14.37 -3.30 -8.91
CA LEU A 175 -14.91 -2.26 -8.04
C LEU A 175 -16.45 -2.26 -8.00
N ASP A 176 -17.10 -2.54 -9.14
CA ASP A 176 -18.55 -2.48 -9.27
C ASP A 176 -19.22 -3.80 -8.81
N THR A 177 -18.69 -4.94 -9.28
CA THR A 177 -19.30 -6.26 -9.06
C THR A 177 -18.75 -6.99 -7.83
N GLY A 178 -17.55 -6.64 -7.38
CA GLY A 178 -16.81 -7.35 -6.35
C GLY A 178 -16.23 -8.69 -6.80
N ASP A 179 -16.26 -9.00 -8.09
CA ASP A 179 -15.72 -10.25 -8.62
C ASP A 179 -14.18 -10.25 -8.53
N TYR A 180 -13.63 -11.40 -8.14
CA TYR A 180 -12.18 -11.58 -8.11
C TYR A 180 -11.58 -11.56 -9.51
N LYS A 181 -10.67 -10.64 -9.79
CA LYS A 181 -10.00 -10.43 -11.10
C LYS A 181 -8.67 -11.19 -11.22
N GLY A 182 -8.11 -11.65 -10.10
CA GLY A 182 -6.78 -12.25 -10.05
C GLY A 182 -5.86 -11.56 -9.06
N LYS A 183 -4.56 -11.73 -9.21
CA LYS A 183 -3.57 -11.12 -8.32
C LYS A 183 -2.37 -10.58 -9.10
N LEU A 184 -1.83 -9.44 -8.68
CA LEU A 184 -0.63 -8.79 -9.19
C LEU A 184 0.56 -9.22 -8.35
N GLN A 185 1.57 -9.83 -8.96
CA GLN A 185 2.81 -10.17 -8.25
C GLN A 185 3.71 -8.95 -8.12
N MET A 186 4.09 -8.60 -6.91
CA MET A 186 5.07 -7.56 -6.64
C MET A 186 6.50 -8.08 -6.80
N GLN A 187 7.39 -7.29 -7.43
CA GLN A 187 8.77 -7.68 -7.71
C GLN A 187 9.75 -6.51 -7.56
N PRO A 188 10.68 -6.54 -6.58
CA PRO A 188 10.73 -7.49 -5.46
C PRO A 188 9.55 -7.26 -4.49
N ALA A 189 9.03 -8.32 -3.89
CA ALA A 189 7.95 -8.17 -2.91
C ALA A 189 8.51 -7.60 -1.59
N PRO A 190 7.94 -6.48 -1.08
CA PRO A 190 8.24 -6.01 0.27
C PRO A 190 7.66 -7.01 1.29
N LYS A 191 8.14 -6.96 2.52
CA LYS A 191 7.67 -7.81 3.61
C LYS A 191 6.84 -6.99 4.59
N TRP A 192 6.02 -7.68 5.37
CA TRP A 192 5.26 -7.06 6.45
C TRP A 192 4.40 -5.89 5.96
N LEU A 193 3.63 -6.13 4.88
CA LEU A 193 2.76 -5.11 4.30
C LEU A 193 1.63 -4.73 5.26
N GLN A 194 1.40 -3.43 5.46
CA GLN A 194 0.35 -2.92 6.33
C GLN A 194 -0.72 -2.16 5.57
N GLY A 195 -0.36 -1.12 4.84
CA GLY A 195 -1.31 -0.31 4.10
C GLY A 195 -1.10 -0.34 2.60
N VAL A 196 -2.16 -0.04 1.84
CA VAL A 196 -2.10 0.17 0.38
C VAL A 196 -2.89 1.42 0.03
N ALA A 197 -2.35 2.28 -0.84
CA ALA A 197 -3.08 3.41 -1.42
C ALA A 197 -2.85 3.49 -2.93
N TYR A 198 -3.84 3.99 -3.67
CA TYR A 198 -3.69 4.35 -5.08
C TYR A 198 -3.56 5.86 -5.23
N HIS A 199 -2.54 6.30 -5.95
CA HIS A 199 -2.35 7.71 -6.22
C HIS A 199 -1.60 7.92 -7.53
N ASP A 200 -2.12 8.81 -8.38
CA ASP A 200 -1.49 9.27 -9.63
C ASP A 200 -0.96 8.11 -10.50
N GLY A 201 -1.80 7.09 -10.71
CA GLY A 201 -1.50 5.94 -11.58
C GLY A 201 -0.56 4.89 -10.97
N ASN A 202 -0.23 4.97 -9.68
CA ASN A 202 0.61 4.01 -8.98
C ASN A 202 -0.07 3.51 -7.69
N LEU A 203 0.35 2.33 -7.24
CA LEU A 203 0.05 1.85 -5.91
C LEU A 203 1.22 2.17 -4.97
N TYR A 204 0.90 2.47 -3.72
CA TYR A 204 1.87 2.69 -2.66
C TYR A 204 1.56 1.74 -1.53
N VAL A 205 2.60 1.10 -0.98
CA VAL A 205 2.43 0.15 0.12
C VAL A 205 3.36 0.52 1.27
N THR A 206 2.85 0.51 2.49
CA THR A 206 3.68 0.59 3.70
C THR A 206 4.15 -0.80 4.10
N SER A 207 5.33 -0.86 4.68
CA SER A 207 6.00 -2.09 5.09
C SER A 207 6.59 -1.87 6.48
N ASP A 208 6.17 -2.68 7.45
CA ASP A 208 6.68 -2.73 8.82
C ASP A 208 7.98 -3.56 8.86
N ASP A 209 8.90 -3.22 7.95
CA ASP A 209 10.16 -3.91 7.73
C ASP A 209 11.34 -3.31 8.53
N GLY A 210 11.04 -2.35 9.39
CA GLY A 210 11.96 -1.76 10.35
C GLY A 210 12.21 -2.64 11.57
N ASP A 211 13.08 -2.17 12.47
CA ASP A 211 13.36 -2.82 13.73
C ASP A 211 13.81 -1.79 14.78
N ALA A 212 13.03 -1.63 15.85
CA ALA A 212 13.33 -0.69 16.92
C ALA A 212 14.60 -1.06 17.70
N ASP A 213 14.92 -2.32 17.84
CA ASP A 213 16.08 -2.79 18.59
C ASP A 213 17.39 -2.57 17.79
N ASP A 214 17.30 -2.51 16.45
CA ASP A 214 18.42 -2.21 15.53
C ASP A 214 18.38 -0.75 15.01
N ASP A 215 17.47 0.09 15.46
CA ASP A 215 17.23 1.46 14.98
C ASP A 215 16.99 1.53 13.46
N ALA A 216 16.40 0.48 12.89
CA ALA A 216 16.07 0.41 11.47
C ALA A 216 14.68 1.00 11.21
N PRO A 217 14.53 1.93 10.24
CA PRO A 217 13.25 2.54 9.90
C PRO A 217 12.39 1.65 9.02
N ASP A 218 11.07 1.90 9.06
CA ASP A 218 10.09 1.36 8.13
C ASP A 218 10.16 2.04 6.76
N HIS A 219 9.49 1.44 5.77
CA HIS A 219 9.53 1.92 4.40
C HIS A 219 8.13 2.05 3.76
N MET A 220 8.07 2.92 2.76
CA MET A 220 7.01 2.95 1.76
C MET A 220 7.59 2.62 0.40
N TYR A 221 6.91 1.75 -0.33
CA TYR A 221 7.28 1.36 -1.68
C TYR A 221 6.18 1.77 -2.67
N ARG A 222 6.60 2.13 -3.88
CA ARG A 222 5.72 2.35 -5.01
C ARG A 222 5.69 1.11 -5.89
N VAL A 223 4.49 0.72 -6.30
CA VAL A 223 4.23 -0.45 -7.15
C VAL A 223 3.57 0.00 -8.44
N ASP A 224 4.12 -0.39 -9.58
CA ASP A 224 3.48 -0.19 -10.89
C ASP A 224 2.31 -1.18 -11.04
N PRO A 225 1.05 -0.73 -11.16
CA PRO A 225 -0.11 -1.63 -11.21
C PRO A 225 -0.19 -2.46 -12.49
N ALA A 226 0.56 -2.10 -13.55
CA ALA A 226 0.58 -2.86 -14.79
C ALA A 226 1.60 -3.99 -14.80
N THR A 227 2.70 -3.85 -14.07
CA THR A 227 3.83 -4.77 -14.10
C THR A 227 4.14 -5.44 -12.77
N GLY A 228 3.74 -4.84 -11.65
CA GLY A 228 4.14 -5.24 -10.30
C GLY A 228 5.58 -4.86 -9.94
N GLU A 229 6.26 -4.02 -10.75
CA GLU A 229 7.59 -3.51 -10.42
C GLU A 229 7.53 -2.65 -9.16
N VAL A 230 8.39 -2.95 -8.19
CA VAL A 230 8.44 -2.28 -6.88
C VAL A 230 9.69 -1.44 -6.76
N THR A 231 9.53 -0.20 -6.31
CA THR A 231 10.62 0.73 -6.04
C THR A 231 10.47 1.36 -4.68
N LEU A 232 11.58 1.53 -3.95
CA LEU A 232 11.57 2.27 -2.68
C LEU A 232 11.17 3.73 -2.95
N GLU A 233 10.16 4.22 -2.24
CA GLU A 233 9.64 5.58 -2.34
C GLU A 233 10.09 6.46 -1.17
N LYS A 234 9.92 5.98 0.08
CA LYS A 234 10.32 6.72 1.29
C LYS A 234 10.85 5.76 2.35
N THR A 235 11.89 6.22 3.05
CA THR A 235 12.34 5.66 4.32
C THR A 235 11.83 6.59 5.43
N PHE A 236 11.16 6.03 6.45
CA PHE A 236 10.58 6.78 7.55
C PHE A 236 11.59 6.99 8.70
N ASP A 237 12.67 7.69 8.41
CA ASP A 237 13.69 8.06 9.40
C ASP A 237 13.27 9.24 10.29
N ASP A 238 12.15 9.87 9.97
CA ASP A 238 11.51 11.00 10.68
C ASP A 238 10.40 10.55 11.66
N VAL A 239 10.14 9.25 11.79
CA VAL A 239 9.21 8.64 12.76
C VAL A 239 9.99 7.83 13.77
N THR A 240 9.46 7.65 15.00
CA THR A 240 10.09 6.75 15.98
C THR A 240 10.10 5.31 15.47
N ARG A 241 11.10 4.50 15.90
CA ARG A 241 11.15 3.05 15.58
C ARG A 241 10.29 2.21 16.53
N GLN A 242 9.77 2.82 17.57
CA GLN A 242 9.07 2.12 18.68
C GLN A 242 7.58 2.05 18.40
N GLY A 243 7.21 1.35 17.33
CA GLY A 243 5.81 1.25 16.89
C GLY A 243 5.66 0.40 15.65
N GLU A 244 4.53 0.52 15.02
CA GLU A 244 4.11 -0.20 13.83
C GLU A 244 3.56 0.79 12.81
N ILE A 245 4.09 0.76 11.58
CA ILE A 245 3.56 1.52 10.46
C ILE A 245 2.29 0.84 9.96
N GLU A 246 1.29 1.63 9.55
CA GLU A 246 -0.02 1.10 9.18
C GLU A 246 -0.50 1.68 7.84
N GLY A 247 -1.80 1.92 7.68
CA GLY A 247 -2.41 2.44 6.48
C GLY A 247 -1.94 3.83 6.07
N LEU A 248 -2.11 4.15 4.81
CA LEU A 248 -1.69 5.41 4.20
C LEU A 248 -2.73 5.92 3.21
N THR A 249 -2.70 7.21 2.93
CA THR A 249 -3.53 7.81 1.88
C THR A 249 -2.91 9.08 1.32
N PHE A 250 -3.42 9.54 0.16
CA PHE A 250 -3.00 10.78 -0.49
C PHE A 250 -4.17 11.75 -0.63
N ASP A 251 -4.03 12.96 -0.11
CA ASP A 251 -4.91 14.09 -0.43
C ASP A 251 -4.33 14.86 -1.61
N GLY A 252 -4.59 14.39 -2.82
CA GLY A 252 -4.08 15.03 -4.04
C GLY A 252 -4.55 16.46 -4.21
N ALA A 253 -5.74 16.81 -3.68
CA ALA A 253 -6.27 18.17 -3.76
C ALA A 253 -5.46 19.17 -2.90
N ARG A 254 -4.82 18.69 -1.85
CA ARG A 254 -3.99 19.51 -0.94
C ARG A 254 -2.49 19.24 -1.08
N GLY A 255 -2.09 18.29 -1.92
CA GLY A 255 -0.70 17.88 -2.04
C GLY A 255 -0.17 17.29 -0.74
N GLN A 256 -0.99 16.49 -0.07
CA GLN A 256 -0.63 15.85 1.21
C GLN A 256 -0.59 14.34 1.08
N PHE A 257 0.30 13.74 1.85
CA PHE A 257 0.38 12.32 2.15
C PHE A 257 0.12 12.12 3.63
N LEU A 258 -0.72 11.16 3.98
CA LEU A 258 -1.08 10.83 5.35
C LEU A 258 -0.66 9.40 5.66
N LEU A 259 -0.08 9.21 6.83
CA LEU A 259 0.38 7.92 7.34
C LEU A 259 -0.21 7.68 8.72
N LEU A 260 -0.88 6.55 8.92
CA LEU A 260 -1.23 6.08 10.25
C LEU A 260 -0.04 5.33 10.84
N TYR A 261 0.29 5.65 12.08
CA TYR A 261 1.38 5.03 12.82
C TYR A 261 0.98 4.80 14.27
N ASN A 262 1.22 3.58 14.74
CA ASN A 262 1.02 3.20 16.13
C ASN A 262 2.35 3.17 16.84
N ARG A 263 2.47 3.82 17.98
CA ARG A 263 3.70 3.78 18.76
C ARG A 263 3.48 3.30 20.18
N GLY A 264 4.49 2.73 20.76
CA GLY A 264 4.53 2.32 22.15
C GLY A 264 4.28 0.85 22.39
N ALA A 265 3.39 0.20 21.65
CA ALA A 265 3.18 -1.25 21.77
C ALA A 265 4.24 -2.05 20.99
N ARG A 266 4.67 -3.18 21.55
CA ARG A 266 5.40 -4.22 20.81
C ARG A 266 4.38 -5.18 20.22
N ILE A 267 4.40 -5.33 18.91
CA ILE A 267 3.52 -6.26 18.19
C ILE A 267 4.35 -7.45 17.73
N ILE A 268 3.87 -8.66 17.98
CA ILE A 268 4.50 -9.90 17.52
C ILE A 268 3.43 -10.74 16.84
N ALA A 269 3.61 -11.05 15.58
CA ALA A 269 2.64 -11.79 14.76
C ALA A 269 1.22 -11.17 14.83
N GLY A 270 1.11 -9.83 14.71
CA GLY A 270 -0.13 -9.07 14.77
C GLY A 270 -0.78 -9.00 16.17
N MET A 271 -0.10 -9.48 17.22
CA MET A 271 -0.63 -9.52 18.58
C MET A 271 0.19 -8.66 19.54
N PRO A 272 -0.45 -7.82 20.40
CA PRO A 272 0.26 -7.03 21.39
C PRO A 272 1.07 -7.92 22.36
N SER A 273 2.34 -7.60 22.55
CA SER A 273 3.30 -8.35 23.39
C SER A 273 4.00 -7.45 24.43
N GLY A 274 3.29 -6.46 24.94
CA GLY A 274 3.82 -5.49 25.89
C GLY A 274 4.15 -4.16 25.28
N PHE A 275 4.97 -3.35 25.94
CA PHE A 275 5.31 -2.01 25.52
C PHE A 275 6.82 -1.80 25.42
N TYR A 276 7.22 -0.87 24.59
CA TYR A 276 8.58 -0.35 24.58
C TYR A 276 8.88 0.47 25.84
N ASP A 277 10.16 0.62 26.17
CA ASP A 277 10.58 1.40 27.33
C ASP A 277 10.09 2.87 27.21
N GLY A 278 9.39 3.32 28.26
CA GLY A 278 8.83 4.67 28.34
C GLY A 278 7.38 4.79 27.89
N TYR A 279 6.76 3.68 27.50
CA TYR A 279 5.33 3.61 27.17
C TYR A 279 4.58 2.69 28.13
N ASP A 280 3.32 3.02 28.41
CA ASP A 280 2.36 2.21 29.18
C ASP A 280 1.03 2.03 28.44
N GLU A 281 0.90 2.63 27.25
CA GLU A 281 -0.22 2.50 26.34
C GLU A 281 0.25 2.60 24.87
N GLU A 282 -0.56 2.11 23.96
CA GLU A 282 -0.41 2.31 22.52
C GLU A 282 -0.99 3.68 22.12
N ILE A 283 -0.29 4.42 21.28
CA ILE A 283 -0.68 5.76 20.83
C ILE A 283 -0.85 5.72 19.31
N HIS A 284 -2.06 6.03 18.85
CA HIS A 284 -2.39 6.04 17.43
C HIS A 284 -2.35 7.47 16.90
N GLU A 285 -1.58 7.68 15.83
CA GLU A 285 -1.35 9.01 15.28
C GLU A 285 -1.37 8.99 13.75
N VAL A 286 -1.94 10.02 13.15
CA VAL A 286 -1.80 10.29 11.72
C VAL A 286 -0.74 11.37 11.52
N PHE A 287 0.31 11.01 10.81
CA PHE A 287 1.34 11.92 10.34
C PHE A 287 0.92 12.49 8.99
N VAL A 288 0.90 13.81 8.89
CA VAL A 288 0.60 14.53 7.66
C VAL A 288 1.89 15.07 7.08
N TYR A 289 2.13 14.80 5.80
CA TYR A 289 3.28 15.28 5.05
C TYR A 289 2.83 16.14 3.87
N HIS A 290 3.56 17.20 3.58
CA HIS A 290 3.42 17.93 2.34
C HIS A 290 4.27 17.29 1.24
N ILE A 291 3.68 17.05 0.04
CA ILE A 291 4.36 16.49 -1.14
C ILE A 291 4.88 17.65 -1.99
N LYS A 292 6.20 17.66 -2.32
CA LYS A 292 6.86 18.66 -3.16
C LYS A 292 7.10 18.19 -4.58
#